data_a916f52a14406081f4aef20ec740817a
#
_entry.id   a916f52a14406081f4aef20ec740817a
#
_cell.length_a   1.000
_cell.length_b   1.000
_cell.length_c   1.000
_cell.angle_alpha   90.00
_cell.angle_beta   90.00
_cell.angle_gamma   90.00
#
_symmetry.space_group_name_H-M   'P 1'
#
loop_
_entity.id
_entity.type
_entity.pdbx_description
1 polymer ?
#
loop_
_entity_poly.entity_id
_entity_poly.type
_entity_poly.pdbx_seq_one_letter_code
_entity_poly.pdbx_strand_id
1 'polypeptide(L)'
;MEYNHIIGNITINPEDKIYNDIIFITVENMQNNFTLYNNLKTILSNDNYIEKFKEIYKQFDNKINDIRFLGNAIVVSLSNLNHAINIKYMGKGFQTYISIIASMVAGNKYIVIDEIENGMHFESIKILLENILSLSKEYGLQFFITTHNKELLEILNECLIEKDYKDMLSVYNLYYNKENNIDVINYSQENFSNLIENNNEMRD
;
A
#
# COMPACT_ATOMS: atom_id res chain seq x y z
N MET A 1 -17.81 21.89 1.24
CA MET A 1 -18.07 21.07 0.04
C MET A 1 -18.07 19.64 0.51
N GLU A 2 -19.24 19.02 0.51
CA GLU A 2 -19.39 17.63 0.94
C GLU A 2 -18.91 16.72 -0.20
N TYR A 3 -17.90 15.91 0.06
CA TYR A 3 -17.49 14.85 -0.86
C TYR A 3 -18.47 13.69 -0.70
N ASN A 4 -19.39 13.57 -1.64
CA ASN A 4 -20.20 12.36 -1.76
C ASN A 4 -19.33 11.27 -2.41
N HIS A 5 -18.87 10.32 -1.61
CA HIS A 5 -18.32 9.07 -2.12
C HIS A 5 -19.44 8.32 -2.85
N ILE A 6 -19.40 8.31 -4.18
CA ILE A 6 -20.23 7.41 -4.97
C ILE A 6 -19.59 6.03 -4.88
N ILE A 7 -19.95 5.27 -3.85
CA ILE A 7 -19.76 3.84 -3.87
C ILE A 7 -20.80 3.30 -4.84
N GLY A 8 -20.40 3.05 -6.09
CA GLY A 8 -21.24 2.33 -7.01
C GLY A 8 -21.60 0.98 -6.38
N ASN A 9 -22.90 0.64 -6.34
CA ASN A 9 -23.34 -0.68 -5.91
C ASN A 9 -22.78 -1.71 -6.88
N ILE A 10 -21.61 -2.27 -6.57
CA ILE A 10 -21.08 -3.43 -7.25
C ILE A 10 -21.91 -4.61 -6.73
N THR A 11 -22.86 -5.05 -7.52
CA THR A 11 -23.59 -6.29 -7.24
C THR A 11 -22.65 -7.45 -7.59
N ILE A 12 -22.01 -7.98 -6.58
CA ILE A 12 -21.08 -9.09 -6.75
C ILE A 12 -21.89 -10.39 -6.57
N ASN A 13 -21.75 -11.29 -7.53
CA ASN A 13 -22.41 -12.58 -7.49
C ASN A 13 -21.81 -13.44 -6.36
N PRO A 14 -22.61 -13.97 -5.39
CA PRO A 14 -22.08 -14.69 -4.24
C PRO A 14 -21.28 -15.96 -4.58
N GLU A 15 -21.33 -16.41 -5.82
CA GLU A 15 -20.61 -17.61 -6.28
C GLU A 15 -19.17 -17.32 -6.73
N ASP A 16 -18.77 -16.05 -6.89
CA ASP A 16 -17.42 -15.69 -7.28
C ASP A 16 -16.48 -15.77 -6.07
N LYS A 17 -15.58 -16.73 -6.07
CA LYS A 17 -14.55 -16.97 -5.05
C LYS A 17 -13.53 -15.82 -4.88
N ILE A 18 -13.69 -14.72 -5.59
CA ILE A 18 -12.76 -13.57 -5.63
C ILE A 18 -12.73 -12.81 -4.29
N TYR A 19 -13.77 -12.96 -3.45
CA TYR A 19 -13.95 -12.14 -2.25
C TYR A 19 -12.95 -12.34 -1.12
N ASN A 20 -12.32 -13.50 -1.03
CA ASN A 20 -11.40 -13.79 0.08
C ASN A 20 -10.00 -13.22 -0.14
N ASP A 21 -9.68 -12.79 -1.37
CA ASP A 21 -8.34 -12.37 -1.77
C ASP A 21 -8.21 -10.84 -1.94
N ILE A 22 -9.28 -10.06 -1.63
CA ILE A 22 -9.28 -8.60 -1.73
C ILE A 22 -9.17 -7.97 -0.34
N ILE A 23 -8.18 -7.11 -0.16
CA ILE A 23 -7.97 -6.35 1.07
C ILE A 23 -8.10 -4.85 0.78
N PHE A 24 -8.88 -4.17 1.61
CA PHE A 24 -8.98 -2.70 1.60
C PHE A 24 -8.17 -2.12 2.76
N ILE A 25 -7.25 -1.22 2.46
CA ILE A 25 -6.43 -0.50 3.42
C ILE A 25 -6.81 0.98 3.33
N THR A 26 -7.59 1.45 4.29
CA THR A 26 -8.01 2.84 4.43
C THR A 26 -7.57 3.36 5.78
N VAL A 27 -7.52 4.68 5.95
CA VAL A 27 -7.19 5.31 7.23
C VAL A 27 -8.13 4.83 8.36
N GLU A 28 -9.41 4.62 8.06
CA GLU A 28 -10.40 4.14 9.02
C GLU A 28 -10.20 2.68 9.40
N ASN A 29 -9.89 1.82 8.42
CA ASN A 29 -9.67 0.38 8.66
C ASN A 29 -8.39 0.11 9.46
N MET A 30 -7.39 0.98 9.35
CA MET A 30 -6.16 0.89 10.13
C MET A 30 -6.41 1.14 11.64
N GLN A 31 -7.42 1.92 12.01
CA GLN A 31 -7.74 2.16 13.42
C GLN A 31 -8.23 0.89 14.14
N ASN A 32 -8.87 -0.02 13.43
CA ASN A 32 -9.41 -1.26 14.00
C ASN A 32 -8.40 -2.42 14.03
N ASN A 33 -7.27 -2.30 13.34
CA ASN A 33 -6.19 -3.31 13.24
C ASN A 33 -6.66 -4.74 12.90
N PHE A 34 -7.91 -4.95 12.49
CA PHE A 34 -8.48 -6.27 12.26
C PHE A 34 -7.79 -6.98 11.09
N THR A 35 -7.61 -6.28 9.99
CA THR A 35 -6.90 -6.79 8.80
C THR A 35 -5.46 -7.14 9.14
N LEU A 36 -4.73 -6.23 9.80
CA LEU A 36 -3.36 -6.46 10.24
C LEU A 36 -3.28 -7.66 11.19
N TYR A 37 -4.20 -7.79 12.14
CA TYR A 37 -4.24 -8.91 13.08
C TYR A 37 -4.38 -10.26 12.37
N ASN A 38 -5.28 -10.37 11.39
CA ASN A 38 -5.50 -11.61 10.63
C ASN A 38 -4.30 -11.94 9.74
N ASN A 39 -3.74 -10.94 9.05
CA ASN A 39 -2.55 -11.13 8.23
C ASN A 39 -1.36 -11.58 9.08
N LEU A 40 -1.14 -10.98 10.25
CA LEU A 40 -0.08 -11.41 11.16
C LEU A 40 -0.30 -12.83 11.69
N LYS A 41 -1.55 -13.26 11.94
CA LYS A 41 -1.81 -14.67 12.27
C LYS A 41 -1.34 -15.61 11.18
N THR A 42 -1.66 -15.29 9.93
CA THR A 42 -1.22 -16.08 8.76
C THR A 42 0.30 -16.09 8.66
N ILE A 43 0.94 -14.93 8.78
CA ILE A 43 2.40 -14.80 8.71
C ILE A 43 3.08 -15.61 9.82
N LEU A 44 2.64 -15.41 11.07
CA LEU A 44 3.27 -16.06 12.24
C LEU A 44 2.99 -17.56 12.35
N SER A 45 2.18 -18.13 11.47
CA SER A 45 1.96 -19.57 11.36
C SER A 45 2.89 -20.25 10.34
N ASN A 46 3.76 -19.52 9.64
CA ASN A 46 4.62 -20.03 8.58
C ASN A 46 6.00 -19.38 8.63
N ASP A 47 7.04 -20.18 8.86
CA ASP A 47 8.41 -19.69 9.04
C ASP A 47 8.94 -18.93 7.81
N ASN A 48 8.59 -19.34 6.59
CA ASN A 48 8.99 -18.63 5.37
C ASN A 48 8.36 -17.22 5.30
N TYR A 49 7.10 -17.09 5.74
CA TYR A 49 6.43 -15.79 5.80
C TYR A 49 7.02 -14.89 6.88
N ILE A 50 7.38 -15.47 8.02
CA ILE A 50 8.05 -14.72 9.11
C ILE A 50 9.35 -14.11 8.60
N GLU A 51 10.22 -14.92 7.97
CA GLU A 51 11.51 -14.44 7.47
C GLU A 51 11.35 -13.38 6.38
N LYS A 52 10.41 -13.58 5.43
CA LYS A 52 10.12 -12.58 4.38
C LYS A 52 9.57 -11.28 4.96
N PHE A 53 8.63 -11.36 5.89
CA PHE A 53 8.07 -10.19 6.56
C PHE A 53 9.15 -9.42 7.33
N LYS A 54 10.05 -10.15 8.03
CA LYS A 54 11.17 -9.57 8.76
C LYS A 54 12.18 -8.88 7.87
N GLU A 55 12.52 -9.47 6.73
CA GLU A 55 13.37 -8.87 5.73
C GLU A 55 12.83 -7.51 5.28
N ILE A 56 11.52 -7.44 5.00
CA ILE A 56 10.89 -6.23 4.47
C ILE A 56 10.74 -5.15 5.53
N TYR A 57 10.23 -5.46 6.74
CA TYR A 57 10.05 -4.40 7.74
C TYR A 57 11.38 -3.82 8.25
N LYS A 58 12.47 -4.58 8.18
CA LYS A 58 13.81 -4.08 8.51
C LYS A 58 14.37 -3.08 7.52
N GLN A 59 13.88 -3.05 6.31
CA GLN A 59 14.23 -2.00 5.34
C GLN A 59 13.64 -0.64 5.76
N PHE A 60 12.47 -0.65 6.41
CA PHE A 60 11.86 0.57 6.94
C PHE A 60 12.61 1.10 8.18
N ASP A 61 12.88 0.21 9.14
CA ASP A 61 13.70 0.55 10.32
C ASP A 61 14.45 -0.70 10.81
N ASN A 62 15.78 -0.68 10.70
CA ASN A 62 16.65 -1.78 11.10
C ASN A 62 16.70 -2.01 12.63
N LYS A 63 16.18 -1.07 13.42
CA LYS A 63 16.04 -1.20 14.87
C LYS A 63 14.89 -2.12 15.27
N ILE A 64 13.99 -2.48 14.36
CA ILE A 64 12.91 -3.41 14.65
C ILE A 64 13.49 -4.81 14.81
N ASN A 65 13.41 -5.36 16.01
CA ASN A 65 13.84 -6.74 16.28
C ASN A 65 12.76 -7.73 15.86
N ASP A 66 11.51 -7.43 16.27
CA ASP A 66 10.41 -8.35 16.04
C ASP A 66 9.04 -7.63 16.17
N ILE A 67 8.04 -8.20 15.49
CA ILE A 67 6.63 -7.83 15.57
C ILE A 67 5.85 -9.11 15.91
N ARG A 68 5.14 -9.11 17.03
CA ARG A 68 4.46 -10.31 17.56
C ARG A 68 3.19 -9.97 18.31
N PHE A 69 2.47 -11.02 18.70
CA PHE A 69 1.36 -10.88 19.64
C PHE A 69 1.86 -10.93 21.10
N LEU A 70 1.27 -10.07 21.93
CA LEU A 70 1.34 -10.15 23.38
C LEU A 70 -0.11 -10.11 23.92
N GLY A 71 -0.65 -11.27 24.24
CA GLY A 71 -2.10 -11.42 24.42
C GLY A 71 -2.86 -11.04 23.15
N ASN A 72 -3.79 -10.10 23.23
CA ASN A 72 -4.56 -9.59 22.09
C ASN A 72 -3.92 -8.35 21.44
N ALA A 73 -2.78 -7.89 21.92
CA ALA A 73 -2.10 -6.73 21.37
C ALA A 73 -1.01 -7.14 20.37
N ILE A 74 -0.87 -6.35 19.30
CA ILE A 74 0.29 -6.40 18.42
C ILE A 74 1.36 -5.49 19.02
N VAL A 75 2.54 -6.03 19.25
CA VAL A 75 3.67 -5.30 19.84
C VAL A 75 4.90 -5.36 18.95
N VAL A 76 5.70 -4.30 19.02
CA VAL A 76 6.94 -4.10 18.28
C VAL A 76 8.08 -4.03 19.29
N SER A 77 9.10 -4.88 19.14
CA SER A 77 10.34 -4.81 19.89
C SER A 77 11.39 -4.04 19.11
N LEU A 78 12.01 -3.06 19.75
CA LEU A 78 13.06 -2.24 19.17
C LEU A 78 14.39 -2.52 19.89
N SER A 79 15.50 -2.51 19.15
CA SER A 79 16.85 -2.82 19.70
C SER A 79 17.34 -1.83 20.74
N ASN A 80 16.83 -0.60 20.72
CA ASN A 80 17.16 0.48 21.64
C ASN A 80 16.23 0.58 22.86
N LEU A 81 15.27 -0.35 23.02
CA LEU A 81 14.29 -0.35 24.10
C LEU A 81 14.28 -1.72 24.83
N ASN A 82 14.12 -1.68 26.14
CA ASN A 82 14.04 -2.88 26.97
C ASN A 82 12.63 -3.48 27.09
N HIS A 83 11.63 -2.87 26.44
CA HIS A 83 10.25 -3.33 26.44
C HIS A 83 9.64 -3.18 25.06
N ALA A 84 8.68 -4.03 24.75
CA ALA A 84 7.94 -3.94 23.49
C ALA A 84 6.87 -2.83 23.59
N ILE A 85 6.66 -2.13 22.48
CA ILE A 85 5.67 -1.05 22.35
C ILE A 85 4.46 -1.60 21.61
N ASN A 86 3.25 -1.28 22.06
CA ASN A 86 2.06 -1.59 21.30
C ASN A 86 2.08 -0.80 19.98
N ILE A 87 1.78 -1.47 18.86
CA ILE A 87 1.81 -0.87 17.52
C ILE A 87 0.93 0.38 17.41
N LYS A 88 -0.12 0.49 18.21
CA LYS A 88 -1.00 1.68 18.26
C LYS A 88 -0.28 2.96 18.66
N TYR A 89 0.86 2.84 19.36
CA TYR A 89 1.67 3.97 19.78
C TYR A 89 2.81 4.29 18.82
N MET A 90 2.98 3.49 17.77
CA MET A 90 3.87 3.80 16.66
C MET A 90 3.24 4.86 15.75
N GLY A 91 4.09 5.60 15.04
CA GLY A 91 3.60 6.60 14.06
C GLY A 91 2.64 5.99 13.03
N LYS A 92 1.69 6.78 12.53
CA LYS A 92 0.71 6.33 11.54
C LYS A 92 1.37 5.73 10.29
N GLY A 93 2.41 6.39 9.76
CA GLY A 93 3.14 5.89 8.59
C GLY A 93 3.72 4.50 8.80
N PHE A 94 4.25 4.21 10.00
CA PHE A 94 4.70 2.87 10.35
C PHE A 94 3.55 1.86 10.36
N GLN A 95 2.41 2.22 10.96
CA GLN A 95 1.24 1.33 11.00
C GLN A 95 0.72 1.04 9.58
N THR A 96 0.67 2.06 8.71
CA THR A 96 0.31 1.91 7.30
C THR A 96 1.28 0.98 6.58
N TYR A 97 2.58 1.24 6.69
CA TYR A 97 3.62 0.43 6.10
C TYR A 97 3.49 -1.05 6.51
N ILE A 98 3.42 -1.33 7.82
CA ILE A 98 3.28 -2.70 8.34
C ILE A 98 1.99 -3.37 7.87
N SER A 99 0.88 -2.63 7.77
CA SER A 99 -0.40 -3.19 7.28
C SER A 99 -0.32 -3.59 5.81
N ILE A 100 0.33 -2.78 4.97
CA ILE A 100 0.51 -3.06 3.55
C ILE A 100 1.42 -4.28 3.35
N ILE A 101 2.62 -4.28 3.95
CA ILE A 101 3.55 -5.40 3.78
C ILE A 101 3.01 -6.70 4.38
N ALA A 102 2.28 -6.63 5.50
CA ALA A 102 1.62 -7.81 6.06
C ALA A 102 0.57 -8.37 5.11
N SER A 103 -0.17 -7.50 4.41
CA SER A 103 -1.16 -7.93 3.42
C SER A 103 -0.50 -8.63 2.23
N MET A 104 0.64 -8.12 1.76
CA MET A 104 1.41 -8.74 0.68
C MET A 104 1.93 -10.12 1.08
N VAL A 105 2.61 -10.20 2.23
CA VAL A 105 3.26 -11.44 2.68
C VAL A 105 2.24 -12.51 3.08
N ALA A 106 1.06 -12.12 3.59
CA ALA A 106 -0.03 -13.05 3.89
C ALA A 106 -0.68 -13.67 2.66
N GLY A 107 -0.32 -13.22 1.44
CA GLY A 107 -0.77 -13.81 0.17
C GLY A 107 -2.06 -13.23 -0.38
N ASN A 108 -2.46 -12.02 0.03
CA ASN A 108 -3.61 -11.33 -0.56
C ASN A 108 -3.27 -10.86 -1.97
N LYS A 109 -4.05 -11.28 -2.96
CA LYS A 109 -3.75 -11.01 -4.37
C LYS A 109 -4.14 -9.62 -4.83
N TYR A 110 -5.22 -9.08 -4.30
CA TYR A 110 -5.76 -7.77 -4.67
C TYR A 110 -5.75 -6.86 -3.46
N ILE A 111 -4.98 -5.77 -3.53
CA ILE A 111 -4.80 -4.83 -2.43
C ILE A 111 -5.23 -3.45 -2.89
N VAL A 112 -6.25 -2.91 -2.24
CA VAL A 112 -6.78 -1.57 -2.50
C VAL A 112 -6.31 -0.66 -1.38
N ILE A 113 -5.63 0.43 -1.74
CA ILE A 113 -5.05 1.39 -0.79
C ILE A 113 -5.58 2.78 -1.13
N ASP A 114 -6.21 3.41 -0.15
CA ASP A 114 -6.66 4.79 -0.27
C ASP A 114 -5.64 5.72 0.38
N GLU A 115 -5.16 6.71 -0.39
CA GLU A 115 -4.16 7.69 0.01
C GLU A 115 -2.91 7.04 0.62
N ILE A 116 -2.16 6.28 -0.19
CA ILE A 116 -0.99 5.48 0.23
C ILE A 116 0.06 6.31 0.99
N GLU A 117 0.19 7.58 0.69
CA GLU A 117 1.14 8.51 1.32
C GLU A 117 0.77 8.93 2.73
N ASN A 118 -0.45 8.64 3.19
CA ASN A 118 -0.98 9.18 4.42
C ASN A 118 -0.13 8.81 5.65
N GLY A 119 0.49 9.86 6.25
CA GLY A 119 1.31 9.75 7.44
C GLY A 119 2.71 9.17 7.22
N MET A 120 3.15 8.96 5.97
CA MET A 120 4.49 8.48 5.65
C MET A 120 5.44 9.61 5.23
N HIS A 121 6.72 9.43 5.56
CA HIS A 121 7.80 10.25 5.07
C HIS A 121 8.21 9.79 3.65
N PHE A 122 8.71 10.69 2.82
CA PHE A 122 9.04 10.38 1.43
C PHE A 122 10.02 9.19 1.28
N GLU A 123 11.04 9.09 2.15
CA GLU A 123 11.97 7.95 2.16
C GLU A 123 11.27 6.61 2.42
N SER A 124 10.28 6.62 3.30
CA SER A 124 9.46 5.44 3.61
C SER A 124 8.54 5.07 2.43
N ILE A 125 8.05 6.06 1.69
CA ILE A 125 7.25 5.87 0.48
C ILE A 125 8.09 5.18 -0.59
N LYS A 126 9.34 5.62 -0.82
CA LYS A 126 10.23 4.98 -1.80
C LYS A 126 10.44 3.50 -1.47
N ILE A 127 10.79 3.18 -0.24
CA ILE A 127 10.96 1.80 0.23
C ILE A 127 9.67 0.98 0.02
N LEU A 128 8.51 1.55 0.34
CA LEU A 128 7.22 0.88 0.16
C LEU A 128 6.93 0.60 -1.31
N LEU A 129 7.10 1.58 -2.19
CA LEU A 129 6.86 1.43 -3.63
C LEU A 129 7.79 0.39 -4.26
N GLU A 130 9.07 0.37 -3.88
CA GLU A 130 10.02 -0.66 -4.33
C GLU A 130 9.57 -2.07 -3.91
N ASN A 131 9.08 -2.23 -2.68
CA ASN A 131 8.54 -3.50 -2.21
C ASN A 131 7.24 -3.88 -2.92
N ILE A 132 6.33 -2.93 -3.15
CA ILE A 132 5.10 -3.15 -3.92
C ILE A 132 5.44 -3.67 -5.32
N LEU A 133 6.32 -2.99 -6.04
CA LEU A 133 6.70 -3.38 -7.41
C LEU A 133 7.39 -4.75 -7.43
N SER A 134 8.36 -4.97 -6.52
CA SER A 134 9.10 -6.22 -6.44
C SER A 134 8.20 -7.42 -6.14
N LEU A 135 7.37 -7.31 -5.09
CA LEU A 135 6.48 -8.39 -4.66
C LEU A 135 5.32 -8.60 -5.63
N SER A 136 4.83 -7.54 -6.28
CA SER A 136 3.84 -7.68 -7.36
C SER A 136 4.37 -8.54 -8.49
N LYS A 137 5.62 -8.31 -8.90
CA LYS A 137 6.29 -9.11 -9.94
C LYS A 137 6.55 -10.55 -9.48
N GLU A 138 7.00 -10.72 -8.24
CA GLU A 138 7.36 -12.02 -7.67
C GLU A 138 6.13 -12.92 -7.44
N TYR A 139 5.06 -12.36 -6.87
CA TYR A 139 3.88 -13.14 -6.43
C TYR A 139 2.61 -12.91 -7.27
N GLY A 140 2.68 -12.06 -8.31
CA GLY A 140 1.52 -11.74 -9.14
C GLY A 140 0.43 -10.97 -8.37
N LEU A 141 0.84 -10.05 -7.47
CA LEU A 141 -0.08 -9.20 -6.72
C LEU A 141 -0.56 -8.05 -7.61
N GLN A 142 -1.80 -7.62 -7.40
CA GLN A 142 -2.36 -6.45 -8.06
C GLN A 142 -2.78 -5.40 -7.03
N PHE A 143 -2.33 -4.17 -7.25
CA PHE A 143 -2.65 -3.03 -6.41
C PHE A 143 -3.57 -2.05 -7.13
N PHE A 144 -4.49 -1.48 -6.36
CA PHE A 144 -5.29 -0.33 -6.74
C PHE A 144 -5.03 0.77 -5.71
N ILE A 145 -4.36 1.82 -6.12
CA ILE A 145 -3.84 2.84 -5.21
C ILE A 145 -4.42 4.19 -5.61
N THR A 146 -4.96 4.92 -4.65
CA THR A 146 -5.29 6.33 -4.84
C THR A 146 -4.20 7.21 -4.24
N THR A 147 -3.94 8.33 -4.88
CA THR A 147 -3.06 9.39 -4.40
C THR A 147 -3.44 10.73 -5.02
N HIS A 148 -3.20 11.80 -4.29
CA HIS A 148 -3.23 13.17 -4.80
C HIS A 148 -1.84 13.85 -4.69
N ASN A 149 -0.81 13.09 -4.36
CA ASN A 149 0.54 13.58 -4.09
C ASN A 149 1.43 13.42 -5.31
N LYS A 150 1.85 14.54 -5.90
CA LYS A 150 2.74 14.58 -7.06
C LYS A 150 4.11 13.97 -6.77
N GLU A 151 4.67 14.24 -5.59
CA GLU A 151 5.97 13.71 -5.17
C GLU A 151 5.97 12.17 -5.15
N LEU A 152 4.85 11.55 -4.70
CA LEU A 152 4.70 10.10 -4.76
C LEU A 152 4.76 9.58 -6.20
N LEU A 153 4.10 10.28 -7.14
CA LEU A 153 4.11 9.90 -8.56
C LEU A 153 5.51 10.03 -9.17
N GLU A 154 6.28 11.04 -8.77
CA GLU A 154 7.68 11.23 -9.16
C GLU A 154 8.55 10.07 -8.64
N ILE A 155 8.44 9.73 -7.36
CA ILE A 155 9.15 8.58 -6.75
C ILE A 155 8.77 7.27 -7.42
N LEU A 156 7.47 7.06 -7.72
CA LEU A 156 7.02 5.86 -8.43
C LEU A 156 7.67 5.75 -9.81
N ASN A 157 7.73 6.86 -10.56
CA ASN A 157 8.39 6.88 -11.86
C ASN A 157 9.89 6.54 -11.75
N GLU A 158 10.59 7.10 -10.77
CA GLU A 158 11.98 6.76 -10.48
C GLU A 158 12.15 5.26 -10.22
N CYS A 159 11.33 4.66 -9.34
CA CYS A 159 11.38 3.24 -9.03
C CYS A 159 11.16 2.34 -10.25
N LEU A 160 10.24 2.73 -11.15
CA LEU A 160 9.96 1.99 -12.39
C LEU A 160 11.16 1.98 -13.34
N ILE A 161 11.84 3.15 -13.49
CA ILE A 161 12.99 3.32 -14.36
C ILE A 161 14.23 2.60 -13.78
N GLU A 162 14.54 2.82 -12.50
CA GLU A 162 15.72 2.24 -11.83
C GLU A 162 15.74 0.72 -11.86
N LYS A 163 14.58 0.08 -11.78
CA LYS A 163 14.46 -1.40 -11.75
C LYS A 163 14.05 -2.02 -13.08
N ASP A 164 13.96 -1.23 -14.15
CA ASP A 164 13.47 -1.67 -15.48
C ASP A 164 12.15 -2.46 -15.39
N TYR A 165 11.21 -1.95 -14.60
CA TYR A 165 9.86 -2.51 -14.53
C TYR A 165 9.03 -1.97 -15.69
N LYS A 166 8.78 -2.83 -16.70
CA LYS A 166 7.97 -2.50 -17.87
C LYS A 166 6.56 -3.04 -17.72
N ASP A 167 5.59 -2.27 -18.20
CA ASP A 167 4.17 -2.65 -18.29
C ASP A 167 3.53 -3.06 -16.94
N MET A 168 4.09 -2.56 -15.83
CA MET A 168 3.56 -2.84 -14.49
C MET A 168 2.61 -1.77 -13.97
N LEU A 169 2.50 -0.63 -14.66
CA LEU A 169 1.72 0.51 -14.21
C LEU A 169 0.67 0.92 -15.25
N SER A 170 -0.54 1.20 -14.77
CA SER A 170 -1.59 1.94 -15.48
C SER A 170 -2.05 3.09 -14.58
N VAL A 171 -2.04 4.30 -15.07
CA VAL A 171 -2.45 5.49 -14.29
C VAL A 171 -3.77 6.01 -14.83
N TYR A 172 -4.71 6.25 -13.93
CA TYR A 172 -6.02 6.82 -14.24
C TYR A 172 -6.15 8.16 -13.51
N ASN A 173 -6.22 9.26 -14.30
CA ASN A 173 -6.50 10.57 -13.74
C ASN A 173 -8.00 10.88 -13.86
N LEU A 174 -8.61 11.14 -12.71
CA LEU A 174 -10.02 11.52 -12.63
C LEU A 174 -10.12 13.04 -12.47
N TYR A 175 -10.91 13.69 -13.32
CA TYR A 175 -11.08 15.14 -13.27
C TYR A 175 -12.54 15.54 -13.60
N TYR A 176 -12.93 16.74 -13.19
CA TYR A 176 -14.23 17.29 -13.56
C TYR A 176 -14.12 18.03 -14.88
N ASN A 177 -14.93 17.63 -15.85
CA ASN A 177 -15.04 18.34 -17.12
C ASN A 177 -15.84 19.64 -16.99
N LYS A 178 -15.96 20.39 -18.09
CA LYS A 178 -16.68 21.68 -18.13
C LYS A 178 -18.18 21.57 -17.79
N GLU A 179 -18.75 20.39 -17.91
CA GLU A 179 -20.15 20.08 -17.59
C GLU A 179 -20.31 19.55 -16.16
N ASN A 180 -19.24 19.58 -15.35
CA ASN A 180 -19.19 19.05 -13.99
C ASN A 180 -19.44 17.54 -13.89
N ASN A 181 -19.13 16.79 -14.95
CA ASN A 181 -19.10 15.34 -14.95
C ASN A 181 -17.67 14.85 -14.67
N ILE A 182 -17.54 13.65 -14.09
CA ILE A 182 -16.23 13.02 -13.88
C ILE A 182 -15.81 12.34 -15.18
N ASP A 183 -14.70 12.78 -15.72
CA ASP A 183 -14.02 12.16 -16.84
C ASP A 183 -12.74 11.46 -16.37
N VAL A 184 -12.25 10.51 -17.17
CA VAL A 184 -11.08 9.68 -16.84
C VAL A 184 -10.10 9.71 -18.00
N ILE A 185 -8.85 10.03 -17.72
CA ILE A 185 -7.74 9.86 -18.66
C ILE A 185 -6.91 8.67 -18.21
N ASN A 186 -6.66 7.72 -19.11
CA ASN A 186 -5.77 6.60 -18.86
C ASN A 186 -4.40 6.89 -19.51
N TYR A 187 -3.34 6.80 -18.70
CA TYR A 187 -1.96 6.90 -19.15
C TYR A 187 -1.31 5.52 -19.11
N SER A 188 -0.72 5.09 -20.25
CA SER A 188 0.24 3.99 -20.24
C SER A 188 1.46 4.38 -19.42
N GLN A 189 2.26 3.41 -18.99
CA GLN A 189 3.48 3.69 -18.23
C GLN A 189 4.42 4.65 -18.97
N GLU A 190 4.59 4.50 -20.28
CA GLU A 190 5.41 5.37 -21.12
C GLU A 190 4.87 6.83 -21.13
N ASN A 191 3.57 6.99 -21.34
CA ASN A 191 2.94 8.32 -21.35
C ASN A 191 3.02 8.97 -19.96
N PHE A 192 2.86 8.19 -18.89
CA PHE A 192 3.02 8.66 -17.52
C PHE A 192 4.45 9.16 -17.25
N SER A 193 5.48 8.36 -17.62
CA SER A 193 6.89 8.76 -17.46
C SER A 193 7.20 10.04 -18.21
N ASN A 194 6.77 10.16 -19.47
CA ASN A 194 6.94 11.36 -20.28
C ASN A 194 6.29 12.59 -19.64
N LEU A 195 5.14 12.41 -19.01
CA LEU A 195 4.39 13.48 -18.36
C LEU A 195 5.10 13.98 -17.10
N ILE A 196 5.62 13.06 -16.28
CA ILE A 196 6.41 13.38 -15.09
C ILE A 196 7.72 14.08 -15.44
N GLU A 197 8.48 13.56 -16.42
CA GLU A 197 9.78 14.12 -16.85
C GLU A 197 9.66 15.53 -17.42
N ASN A 198 8.56 15.82 -18.12
CA ASN A 198 8.33 17.14 -18.71
C ASN A 198 7.71 18.15 -17.72
N ASN A 199 7.53 17.81 -16.44
CA ASN A 199 6.89 18.64 -15.43
C ASN A 199 5.48 19.13 -15.82
N ASN A 200 4.82 18.42 -16.71
CA ASN A 200 3.46 18.73 -17.11
C ASN A 200 2.49 18.38 -15.98
N GLU A 201 1.59 19.29 -15.65
CA GLU A 201 0.55 18.98 -14.69
C GLU A 201 -0.38 17.90 -15.27
N MET A 202 -0.76 16.93 -14.45
CA MET A 202 -1.79 15.93 -14.80
C MET A 202 -3.21 16.57 -14.85
N ARG A 203 -3.26 17.89 -14.80
CA ARG A 203 -4.50 18.67 -14.81
C ARG A 203 -4.46 19.56 -16.03
N ASP A 204 -5.13 19.15 -17.10
CA ASP A 204 -5.77 20.04 -18.06
C ASP A 204 -6.80 19.27 -18.90
#